data_6a4b9d1f28665c84178da3e72d95e5dc
#
_entry.id   6a4b9d1f28665c84178da3e72d95e5dc
#
_cell.length_a   1.000
_cell.length_b   1.000
_cell.length_c   1.000
_cell.angle_alpha   90.00
_cell.angle_beta   90.00
_cell.angle_gamma   90.00
#
_symmetry.space_group_name_H-M   'P 1'
#
loop_
_entity.id
_entity.type
_entity.pdbx_description
1 polymer ?
#
loop_
_entity_poly.entity_id
_entity_poly.type
_entity_poly.pdbx_seq_one_letter_code
_entity_poly.pdbx_strand_id
1 'polypeptide(L)'
;MWRSRWAVGYNRALASGMDGSRFDATYFATGCGLPYERNAHWLGFFGGIADRIVREINPRTALDAGCAMGFLVEALRERGVEAYGVDISEYAISQVHPSVKPYCRLGSITEPFERRYDLIICIEVLEHMPAAEGEQAIANFAAHTDDVLFSSTPHDFTEATHDNVQPVEH
;
A
#
# COMPACT_ATOMS: atom_id res chain seq x y z
N MET A 1 13.91 12.50 -22.83
CA MET A 1 14.02 11.09 -23.21
C MET A 1 14.48 10.32 -21.96
N TRP A 2 13.54 9.96 -21.08
CA TRP A 2 13.82 9.25 -19.83
C TRP A 2 13.64 7.76 -20.08
N ARG A 3 14.74 7.04 -20.12
CA ARG A 3 14.71 5.57 -20.15
C ARG A 3 14.45 5.05 -18.73
N SER A 4 13.38 4.29 -18.60
CA SER A 4 13.04 3.51 -17.42
C SER A 4 14.20 2.58 -17.02
N ARG A 5 14.79 2.80 -15.83
CA ARG A 5 15.82 1.92 -15.24
C ARG A 5 15.21 0.91 -14.23
N TRP A 6 14.02 0.40 -14.52
CA TRP A 6 13.29 -0.50 -13.63
C TRP A 6 13.54 -2.00 -13.85
N ALA A 7 14.57 -2.35 -14.57
CA ALA A 7 14.84 -3.73 -14.92
C ALA A 7 16.26 -4.16 -14.56
N VAL A 8 16.60 -4.24 -13.26
CA VAL A 8 17.72 -5.12 -12.80
C VAL A 8 17.52 -5.42 -11.31
N GLY A 9 17.29 -6.68 -10.97
CA GLY A 9 17.56 -7.19 -9.64
C GLY A 9 16.41 -7.79 -8.85
N TYR A 10 15.41 -8.40 -9.50
CA TYR A 10 14.48 -9.27 -8.79
C TYR A 10 15.05 -10.68 -8.75
N ASN A 11 16.02 -10.92 -7.86
CA ASN A 11 16.36 -12.27 -7.47
C ASN A 11 17.12 -12.27 -6.14
N ARG A 12 16.50 -12.84 -5.14
CA ARG A 12 17.07 -13.31 -3.89
C ARG A 12 16.73 -12.51 -2.63
N ALA A 13 15.58 -12.80 -2.03
CA ALA A 13 15.39 -12.97 -0.57
C ALA A 13 13.91 -13.26 -0.24
N LEU A 14 13.26 -14.19 -0.94
CA LEU A 14 11.94 -14.71 -0.52
C LEU A 14 12.10 -15.92 0.41
N ALA A 15 12.92 -15.81 1.44
CA ALA A 15 13.19 -16.97 2.30
C ALA A 15 12.74 -16.80 3.75
N SER A 16 12.05 -15.71 4.13
CA SER A 16 11.45 -15.55 5.48
C SER A 16 10.47 -14.38 5.62
N GLY A 17 9.88 -13.86 4.55
CA GLY A 17 8.95 -12.74 4.61
C GLY A 17 7.50 -13.17 4.39
N MET A 18 6.55 -12.24 4.63
CA MET A 18 5.13 -12.45 4.39
C MET A 18 4.90 -12.94 2.96
N ASP A 19 4.11 -14.01 2.81
CA ASP A 19 3.78 -14.58 1.52
C ASP A 19 2.66 -13.79 0.83
N GLY A 20 3.02 -13.02 -0.19
CA GLY A 20 2.07 -12.23 -1.00
C GLY A 20 1.02 -13.07 -1.73
N SER A 21 1.20 -14.39 -1.84
CA SER A 21 0.22 -15.29 -2.45
C SER A 21 -1.09 -15.39 -1.67
N ARG A 22 -1.10 -15.01 -0.37
CA ARG A 22 -2.33 -14.92 0.46
C ARG A 22 -3.30 -13.86 -0.07
N PHE A 23 -2.80 -12.83 -0.75
CA PHE A 23 -3.59 -11.73 -1.30
C PHE A 23 -3.85 -11.95 -2.78
N ASP A 24 -4.58 -13.03 -3.08
CA ASP A 24 -4.94 -13.48 -4.41
C ASP A 24 -6.33 -12.93 -4.86
N ALA A 25 -6.82 -13.42 -6.00
CA ALA A 25 -8.13 -13.06 -6.52
C ALA A 25 -9.27 -13.35 -5.53
N THR A 26 -9.16 -14.43 -4.74
CA THR A 26 -10.18 -14.83 -3.75
C THR A 26 -10.22 -13.83 -2.60
N TYR A 27 -9.06 -13.43 -2.09
CA TYR A 27 -8.94 -12.40 -1.06
C TYR A 27 -9.61 -11.09 -1.50
N PHE A 28 -9.28 -10.58 -2.68
CA PHE A 28 -9.86 -9.33 -3.17
C PHE A 28 -11.35 -9.44 -3.53
N ALA A 29 -11.85 -10.65 -3.81
CA ALA A 29 -13.27 -10.86 -4.03
C ALA A 29 -14.10 -10.93 -2.75
N THR A 30 -13.53 -11.37 -1.62
CA THR A 30 -14.30 -11.72 -0.41
C THR A 30 -13.71 -11.20 0.91
N GLY A 31 -12.42 -10.92 0.98
CA GLY A 31 -11.72 -10.52 2.20
C GLY A 31 -11.78 -9.02 2.52
N CYS A 32 -12.19 -8.18 1.58
CA CYS A 32 -12.24 -6.73 1.77
C CYS A 32 -13.67 -6.21 2.14
N GLY A 33 -14.54 -7.07 2.63
CA GLY A 33 -15.94 -6.76 2.96
C GLY A 33 -16.85 -6.61 1.73
N LEU A 34 -16.43 -5.91 0.71
CA LEU A 34 -17.03 -5.85 -0.63
C LEU A 34 -16.00 -6.26 -1.67
N PRO A 35 -16.42 -6.80 -2.84
CA PRO A 35 -15.48 -7.10 -3.92
C PRO A 35 -14.61 -5.88 -4.24
N TYR A 36 -13.28 -6.05 -4.09
CA TYR A 36 -12.31 -4.98 -4.30
C TYR A 36 -11.96 -4.92 -5.78
N GLU A 37 -12.71 -4.12 -6.51
CA GLU A 37 -12.58 -3.95 -7.95
C GLU A 37 -12.75 -2.49 -8.36
N ARG A 38 -12.23 -2.11 -9.51
CA ARG A 38 -12.33 -0.73 -10.01
C ARG A 38 -13.75 -0.38 -10.39
N ASN A 39 -14.54 0.14 -9.46
CA ASN A 39 -15.91 0.59 -9.61
C ASN A 39 -16.14 1.96 -8.93
N ALA A 40 -17.34 2.53 -9.10
CA ALA A 40 -17.67 3.85 -8.56
C ALA A 40 -17.58 3.93 -7.03
N HIS A 41 -17.85 2.82 -6.31
CA HIS A 41 -17.75 2.78 -4.86
C HIS A 41 -16.30 3.01 -4.39
N TRP A 42 -15.37 2.16 -4.85
CA TRP A 42 -13.97 2.23 -4.43
C TRP A 42 -13.26 3.49 -4.94
N LEU A 43 -13.54 3.89 -6.19
CA LEU A 43 -12.99 5.15 -6.71
C LEU A 43 -13.51 6.37 -5.94
N GLY A 44 -14.78 6.37 -5.53
CA GLY A 44 -15.34 7.42 -4.69
C GLY A 44 -14.75 7.42 -3.28
N PHE A 45 -14.56 6.25 -2.67
CA PHE A 45 -13.95 6.10 -1.35
C PHE A 45 -12.52 6.64 -1.32
N PHE A 46 -11.66 6.17 -2.20
CA PHE A 46 -10.26 6.63 -2.28
C PHE A 46 -10.15 8.06 -2.81
N GLY A 47 -11.10 8.50 -3.65
CA GLY A 47 -11.22 9.90 -4.06
C GLY A 47 -11.45 10.81 -2.85
N GLY A 48 -12.34 10.44 -1.93
CA GLY A 48 -12.58 11.19 -0.69
C GLY A 48 -11.36 11.24 0.24
N ILE A 49 -10.60 10.15 0.34
CA ILE A 49 -9.33 10.12 1.10
C ILE A 49 -8.31 11.07 0.45
N ALA A 50 -8.14 10.99 -0.87
CA ALA A 50 -7.21 11.84 -1.60
C ALA A 50 -7.56 13.33 -1.49
N ASP A 51 -8.85 13.70 -1.52
CA ASP A 51 -9.32 15.08 -1.29
C ASP A 51 -8.89 15.61 0.09
N ARG A 52 -8.99 14.77 1.13
CA ARG A 52 -8.56 15.14 2.47
C ARG A 52 -7.04 15.27 2.58
N ILE A 53 -6.29 14.33 2.01
CA ILE A 53 -4.82 14.37 1.99
C ILE A 53 -4.33 15.67 1.32
N VAL A 54 -4.87 16.01 0.15
CA VAL A 54 -4.47 17.22 -0.57
C VAL A 54 -4.87 18.47 0.20
N ARG A 55 -6.08 18.51 0.79
CA ARG A 55 -6.55 19.69 1.53
C ARG A 55 -5.80 19.92 2.85
N GLU A 56 -5.45 18.87 3.57
CA GLU A 56 -4.98 18.96 4.95
C GLU A 56 -3.45 18.81 5.07
N ILE A 57 -2.82 18.03 4.18
CA ILE A 57 -1.38 17.74 4.21
C ILE A 57 -0.67 18.40 3.02
N ASN A 58 -1.31 18.37 1.84
CA ASN A 58 -0.81 18.93 0.59
C ASN A 58 0.62 18.45 0.22
N PRO A 59 0.88 17.13 0.18
CA PRO A 59 2.19 16.60 -0.17
C PRO A 59 2.44 16.79 -1.68
N ARG A 60 3.71 17.02 -2.08
CA ARG A 60 4.11 17.00 -3.49
C ARG A 60 4.33 15.57 -3.96
N THR A 61 4.93 14.74 -3.09
CA THR A 61 5.25 13.35 -3.35
C THR A 61 4.65 12.46 -2.28
N ALA A 62 4.04 11.33 -2.69
CA ALA A 62 3.46 10.37 -1.75
C ALA A 62 3.78 8.93 -2.16
N LEU A 63 3.89 8.05 -1.16
CA LEU A 63 3.95 6.60 -1.35
C LEU A 63 2.76 5.95 -0.65
N ASP A 64 1.98 5.18 -1.39
CA ASP A 64 0.95 4.27 -0.87
C ASP A 64 1.59 2.91 -0.60
N ALA A 65 1.81 2.61 0.67
CA ALA A 65 2.50 1.42 1.16
C ALA A 65 1.46 0.32 1.47
N GLY A 66 1.31 -0.64 0.56
CA GLY A 66 0.19 -1.57 0.50
C GLY A 66 -0.90 -1.05 -0.43
N CYS A 67 -0.53 -0.66 -1.65
CA CYS A 67 -1.41 0.08 -2.55
C CYS A 67 -2.50 -0.77 -3.23
N ALA A 68 -2.50 -2.08 -3.04
CA ALA A 68 -3.40 -3.02 -3.71
C ALA A 68 -3.49 -2.74 -5.22
N MET A 69 -4.69 -2.48 -5.75
CA MET A 69 -4.94 -2.18 -7.17
C MET A 69 -4.67 -0.71 -7.54
N GLY A 70 -4.06 0.09 -6.64
CA GLY A 70 -3.59 1.45 -6.92
C GLY A 70 -4.68 2.52 -6.96
N PHE A 71 -5.85 2.32 -6.35
CA PHE A 71 -6.95 3.30 -6.41
C PHE A 71 -6.61 4.62 -5.72
N LEU A 72 -5.90 4.58 -4.58
CA LEU A 72 -5.45 5.81 -3.92
C LEU A 72 -4.34 6.49 -4.73
N VAL A 73 -3.43 5.73 -5.34
CA VAL A 73 -2.42 6.28 -6.25
C VAL A 73 -3.08 7.00 -7.43
N GLU A 74 -4.12 6.38 -8.06
CA GLU A 74 -4.89 7.00 -9.13
C GLU A 74 -5.52 8.32 -8.66
N ALA A 75 -6.23 8.29 -7.53
CA ALA A 75 -6.91 9.45 -6.99
C ALA A 75 -5.98 10.61 -6.61
N LEU A 76 -4.81 10.32 -6.04
CA LEU A 76 -3.81 11.33 -5.71
C LEU A 76 -3.18 11.95 -6.96
N ARG A 77 -2.87 11.12 -7.97
CA ARG A 77 -2.30 11.60 -9.23
C ARG A 77 -3.25 12.48 -10.02
N GLU A 78 -4.56 12.16 -10.03
CA GLU A 78 -5.60 13.02 -10.62
C GLU A 78 -5.65 14.40 -9.95
N ARG A 79 -5.20 14.52 -8.70
CA ARG A 79 -5.13 15.77 -7.93
C ARG A 79 -3.77 16.46 -7.98
N GLY A 80 -2.87 15.97 -8.82
CA GLY A 80 -1.56 16.58 -9.07
C GLY A 80 -0.46 16.16 -8.07
N VAL A 81 -0.71 15.20 -7.17
CA VAL A 81 0.32 14.63 -6.30
C VAL A 81 1.15 13.63 -7.11
N GLU A 82 2.47 13.69 -6.98
CA GLU A 82 3.39 12.69 -7.53
C GLU A 82 3.35 11.41 -6.66
N ALA A 83 2.27 10.64 -6.80
CA ALA A 83 2.02 9.46 -5.99
C ALA A 83 2.55 8.18 -6.64
N TYR A 84 3.06 7.28 -5.79
CA TYR A 84 3.56 5.95 -6.13
C TYR A 84 2.91 4.92 -5.23
N GLY A 85 2.93 3.64 -5.63
CA GLY A 85 2.43 2.52 -4.85
C GLY A 85 3.39 1.35 -4.82
N VAL A 86 3.38 0.63 -3.72
CA VAL A 86 4.05 -0.67 -3.57
C VAL A 86 3.12 -1.64 -2.91
N ASP A 87 3.04 -2.86 -3.44
CA ASP A 87 2.25 -3.94 -2.86
C ASP A 87 2.94 -5.28 -3.07
N ILE A 88 2.73 -6.20 -2.13
CA ILE A 88 3.31 -7.55 -2.18
C ILE A 88 2.48 -8.51 -3.05
N SER A 89 1.23 -8.17 -3.35
CA SER A 89 0.32 -8.99 -4.14
C SER A 89 0.59 -8.86 -5.64
N GLU A 90 1.05 -9.94 -6.25
CA GLU A 90 1.18 -10.02 -7.71
C GLU A 90 -0.18 -9.82 -8.39
N TYR A 91 -1.24 -10.42 -7.81
CA TYR A 91 -2.59 -10.29 -8.34
C TYR A 91 -3.04 -8.83 -8.35
N ALA A 92 -2.96 -8.13 -7.21
CA ALA A 92 -3.37 -6.73 -7.12
C ALA A 92 -2.61 -5.83 -8.09
N ILE A 93 -1.29 -5.97 -8.15
CA ILE A 93 -0.45 -5.22 -9.09
C ILE A 93 -0.79 -5.55 -10.54
N SER A 94 -1.20 -6.80 -10.86
CA SER A 94 -1.65 -7.16 -12.19
C SER A 94 -2.92 -6.41 -12.61
N GLN A 95 -3.81 -6.10 -11.65
CA GLN A 95 -5.11 -5.44 -11.86
C GLN A 95 -5.03 -3.90 -11.86
N VAL A 96 -3.87 -3.32 -11.58
CA VAL A 96 -3.69 -1.85 -11.59
C VAL A 96 -4.06 -1.28 -12.95
N HIS A 97 -4.88 -0.20 -12.94
CA HIS A 97 -5.34 0.45 -14.16
C HIS A 97 -4.16 0.97 -15.01
N PRO A 98 -4.19 0.85 -16.34
CA PRO A 98 -3.07 1.24 -17.21
C PRO A 98 -2.57 2.67 -17.02
N SER A 99 -3.44 3.62 -16.65
CA SER A 99 -3.05 5.02 -16.42
C SER A 99 -2.07 5.22 -15.28
N VAL A 100 -2.12 4.32 -14.26
CA VAL A 100 -1.27 4.40 -13.05
C VAL A 100 -0.34 3.20 -12.88
N LYS A 101 -0.44 2.22 -13.75
CA LYS A 101 0.44 1.04 -13.77
C LYS A 101 1.94 1.38 -13.68
N PRO A 102 2.46 2.40 -14.37
CA PRO A 102 3.87 2.77 -14.28
C PRO A 102 4.32 3.27 -12.92
N TYR A 103 3.39 3.58 -12.02
CA TYR A 103 3.65 4.17 -10.70
C TYR A 103 3.40 3.19 -9.56
N CYS A 104 2.87 2.01 -9.85
CA CYS A 104 2.68 0.94 -8.88
C CYS A 104 3.64 -0.21 -9.17
N ARG A 105 4.30 -0.73 -8.14
CA ARG A 105 5.25 -1.83 -8.28
C ARG A 105 4.98 -2.96 -7.29
N LEU A 106 5.35 -4.16 -7.70
CA LEU A 106 5.44 -5.31 -6.80
C LEU A 106 6.65 -5.14 -5.87
N GLY A 107 6.47 -5.38 -4.57
CA GLY A 107 7.54 -5.31 -3.59
C GLY A 107 7.03 -5.29 -2.15
N SER A 108 7.92 -5.52 -1.20
CA SER A 108 7.62 -5.46 0.22
C SER A 108 7.83 -4.05 0.79
N ILE A 109 6.98 -3.65 1.72
CA ILE A 109 7.13 -2.41 2.49
C ILE A 109 8.23 -2.51 3.57
N THR A 110 8.77 -3.70 3.81
CA THR A 110 9.91 -3.91 4.69
C THR A 110 11.25 -3.62 3.99
N GLU A 111 11.26 -3.59 2.65
CA GLU A 111 12.46 -3.29 1.86
C GLU A 111 12.66 -1.78 1.73
N PRO A 112 13.91 -1.28 1.72
CA PRO A 112 14.18 0.14 1.55
C PRO A 112 13.55 0.71 0.28
N PHE A 113 12.92 1.88 0.40
CA PHE A 113 12.39 2.59 -0.76
C PHE A 113 13.52 3.32 -1.51
N GLU A 114 13.29 3.63 -2.78
CA GLU A 114 14.32 4.24 -3.61
C GLU A 114 14.62 5.69 -3.28
N ARG A 115 13.68 6.38 -2.61
CA ARG A 115 13.78 7.79 -2.25
C ARG A 115 12.94 8.13 -1.03
N ARG A 116 13.12 9.33 -0.51
CA ARG A 116 12.20 9.92 0.48
C ARG A 116 10.95 10.45 -0.22
N TYR A 117 9.86 10.50 0.54
CA TYR A 117 8.57 11.06 0.15
C TYR A 117 8.15 12.14 1.16
N ASP A 118 7.31 13.08 0.72
CA ASP A 118 6.71 14.05 1.63
C ASP A 118 5.70 13.35 2.57
N LEU A 119 5.04 12.28 2.07
CA LEU A 119 4.08 11.50 2.85
C LEU A 119 4.18 10.01 2.49
N ILE A 120 4.19 9.14 3.49
CA ILE A 120 3.91 7.72 3.31
C ILE A 120 2.51 7.44 3.87
N ILE A 121 1.71 6.71 3.10
CA ILE A 121 0.34 6.32 3.44
C ILE A 121 0.33 4.81 3.62
N CYS A 122 -0.22 4.32 4.74
CA CYS A 122 -0.34 2.89 5.04
C CYS A 122 -1.71 2.66 5.67
N ILE A 123 -2.66 2.14 4.89
CA ILE A 123 -4.07 2.00 5.28
C ILE A 123 -4.44 0.53 5.28
N GLU A 124 -4.79 -0.03 6.46
CA GLU A 124 -5.22 -1.42 6.65
C GLU A 124 -4.22 -2.43 6.04
N VAL A 125 -2.95 -2.36 6.48
CA VAL A 125 -1.86 -3.21 5.97
C VAL A 125 -1.09 -3.90 7.09
N LEU A 126 -0.72 -3.18 8.16
CA LEU A 126 0.20 -3.72 9.17
C LEU A 126 -0.42 -4.84 10.01
N GLU A 127 -1.74 -4.90 10.12
CA GLU A 127 -2.49 -6.00 10.76
C GLU A 127 -2.29 -7.34 10.05
N HIS A 128 -1.99 -7.32 8.76
CA HIS A 128 -1.73 -8.53 7.98
C HIS A 128 -0.29 -9.05 8.10
N MET A 129 0.58 -8.32 8.78
CA MET A 129 2.01 -8.64 8.85
C MET A 129 2.36 -9.26 10.20
N PRO A 130 3.30 -10.22 10.26
CA PRO A 130 3.94 -10.59 11.52
C PRO A 130 4.52 -9.37 12.24
N ALA A 131 4.42 -9.32 13.56
CA ALA A 131 4.84 -8.14 14.34
C ALA A 131 6.26 -7.66 14.02
N ALA A 132 7.22 -8.58 13.86
CA ALA A 132 8.59 -8.23 13.51
C ALA A 132 8.73 -7.57 12.13
N GLU A 133 7.90 -7.96 11.16
CA GLU A 133 7.87 -7.33 9.84
C GLU A 133 7.18 -5.97 9.89
N GLY A 134 6.13 -5.83 10.71
CA GLY A 134 5.48 -4.55 10.99
C GLY A 134 6.47 -3.54 11.59
N GLU A 135 7.29 -3.95 12.58
CA GLU A 135 8.36 -3.11 13.14
C GLU A 135 9.38 -2.70 12.08
N GLN A 136 9.78 -3.62 11.20
CA GLN A 136 10.68 -3.34 10.09
C GLN A 136 10.07 -2.35 9.09
N ALA A 137 8.79 -2.50 8.75
CA ALA A 137 8.07 -1.58 7.89
C ALA A 137 8.01 -0.16 8.49
N ILE A 138 7.70 -0.03 9.78
CA ILE A 138 7.69 1.25 10.49
C ILE A 138 9.09 1.89 10.49
N ALA A 139 10.15 1.12 10.74
CA ALA A 139 11.51 1.63 10.67
C ALA A 139 11.87 2.09 9.25
N ASN A 140 11.41 1.37 8.23
CA ASN A 140 11.58 1.75 6.84
C ASN A 140 10.82 3.05 6.51
N PHE A 141 9.58 3.22 7.00
CA PHE A 141 8.84 4.48 6.82
C PHE A 141 9.59 5.65 7.43
N ALA A 142 10.03 5.53 8.70
CA ALA A 142 10.78 6.58 9.39
C ALA A 142 12.08 6.99 8.68
N ALA A 143 12.71 6.05 7.95
CA ALA A 143 13.89 6.36 7.14
C ALA A 143 13.57 7.15 5.86
N HIS A 144 12.32 7.11 5.37
CA HIS A 144 11.95 7.62 4.05
C HIS A 144 10.92 8.74 4.05
N THR A 145 10.37 9.11 5.21
CA THR A 145 9.47 10.26 5.35
C THR A 145 9.57 10.85 6.75
N ASP A 146 9.06 12.04 6.92
CA ASP A 146 8.83 12.66 8.22
C ASP A 146 7.34 12.59 8.62
N ASP A 147 6.45 12.31 7.66
CA ASP A 147 4.99 12.23 7.85
C ASP A 147 4.41 10.91 7.37
N VAL A 148 3.65 10.25 8.25
CA VAL A 148 2.93 9.00 7.92
C VAL A 148 1.45 9.18 8.21
N LEU A 149 0.61 8.87 7.21
CA LEU A 149 -0.82 8.67 7.41
C LEU A 149 -1.07 7.17 7.58
N PHE A 150 -1.56 6.79 8.74
CA PHE A 150 -1.70 5.40 9.12
C PHE A 150 -3.13 5.06 9.57
N SER A 151 -3.64 3.93 9.15
CA SER A 151 -4.79 3.27 9.76
C SER A 151 -4.57 1.76 9.85
N SER A 152 -5.16 1.13 10.86
CA SER A 152 -5.14 -0.29 11.07
C SER A 152 -6.31 -0.70 11.98
N THR A 153 -6.74 -1.94 11.88
CA THR A 153 -7.83 -2.48 12.69
C THR A 153 -7.28 -3.28 13.88
N PRO A 154 -7.25 -2.72 15.11
CA PRO A 154 -6.68 -3.42 16.26
C PRO A 154 -7.59 -4.49 16.86
N HIS A 155 -8.85 -4.60 16.43
CA HIS A 155 -9.86 -5.42 17.11
C HIS A 155 -10.51 -6.52 16.25
N ASP A 156 -10.15 -6.64 15.00
CA ASP A 156 -10.71 -7.70 14.15
C ASP A 156 -9.87 -8.98 14.22
N PHE A 157 -10.21 -9.81 15.19
CA PHE A 157 -9.61 -11.15 15.38
C PHE A 157 -10.30 -12.23 14.52
N THR A 158 -11.29 -11.87 13.72
CA THR A 158 -12.07 -12.82 12.91
C THR A 158 -11.55 -12.96 11.48
N GLU A 159 -10.79 -11.97 11.00
CA GLU A 159 -10.17 -12.00 9.70
C GLU A 159 -8.94 -12.93 9.69
N ALA A 160 -8.99 -13.96 8.86
CA ALA A 160 -7.97 -15.01 8.83
C ALA A 160 -6.58 -14.52 8.35
N THR A 161 -6.52 -13.34 7.77
CA THR A 161 -5.26 -12.73 7.29
C THR A 161 -4.65 -11.74 8.27
N HIS A 162 -5.31 -11.47 9.42
CA HIS A 162 -4.79 -10.58 10.45
C HIS A 162 -3.81 -11.33 11.37
N ASP A 163 -2.52 -11.09 11.19
CA ASP A 163 -1.43 -11.74 11.94
C ASP A 163 -0.95 -10.89 13.14
N ASN A 164 -1.21 -9.59 13.13
CA ASN A 164 -0.68 -8.63 14.11
C ASN A 164 -1.78 -7.73 14.68
N VAL A 165 -2.80 -8.36 15.23
CA VAL A 165 -3.88 -7.64 15.92
C VAL A 165 -3.55 -7.61 17.42
N GLN A 166 -3.36 -6.42 17.98
CA GLN A 166 -3.08 -6.21 19.39
C GLN A 166 -4.30 -5.60 20.08
N PRO A 167 -4.79 -6.18 21.21
CA PRO A 167 -5.84 -5.52 21.97
C PRO A 167 -5.33 -4.18 22.50
N VAL A 168 -6.09 -3.11 22.26
CA VAL A 168 -5.81 -1.81 22.87
C VAL A 168 -6.21 -1.92 24.35
N GLU A 169 -5.23 -1.97 25.23
CA GLU A 169 -5.50 -1.81 26.66
C GLU A 169 -5.92 -0.35 26.92
N HIS A 170 -7.12 -0.17 27.51
CA HIS A 170 -7.69 1.13 27.86
C HIS A 170 -7.25 1.55 29.26
#